data_53acbbfc5709e4cc23034853f9df44dd
#
_entry.id   53acbbfc5709e4cc23034853f9df44dd
#
_cell.length_a   1.000
_cell.length_b   1.000
_cell.length_c   1.000
_cell.angle_alpha   90.00
_cell.angle_beta   90.00
_cell.angle_gamma   90.00
#
_symmetry.space_group_name_H-M   'P 1'
#
loop_
_entity.id
_entity.type
_entity.pdbx_description
1 polymer ?
#
loop_
_entity_poly.entity_id
_entity_poly.type
_entity_poly.pdbx_seq_one_letter_code
_entity_poly.pdbx_strand_id
1 'polypeptide(L)'
;MADKETAIEKVWKLLDEEADYVVKLTQDIVRIPSVNPRFVTDAEQNREAAVQDRLQQETEALGFKSDRWEVFPDRPNLVADLPGDEDKSLILCGHVDVVPIGERSEWTVEPFGGQIADGKLYGRGAVDMKSGVAACIAAARALNKAGVDLQGRLSIHTVVDEEAGGFGAMDAVAKGKLAKAAIVAEPTWGDVIPSEGGLFWTRVTIKGRQGHAGLRFNEVWPQRDLPGRTLPGVNAVELSTRFLAALREFESIRCRTSYHPLVPPGLNTINPGVIRGGAGLGEDGLPIILTNPAIIPDVVVIDLDYKFLPNEDPAEVKKEFESFVHHFCQQDRWLREHPITVDWDYSGLYFPPMDTDANHPVIQSLVTRKTMLGKAPVIKGFEAVTDAAHYAGAGVASVIFGPSGDGFHGYDEYVEIASLQEATKTIAAAIIDWCDVR
;
A
#
# COMPACT_ATOMS: atom_id res chain seq x y z
N MET A 1 -32.05 -2.36 18.07
CA MET A 1 -32.22 -2.75 16.62
C MET A 1 -33.16 -1.79 15.89
N ALA A 2 -34.39 -1.53 16.37
CA ALA A 2 -35.29 -0.60 15.67
C ALA A 2 -34.72 0.82 15.49
N ASP A 3 -33.99 1.33 16.48
CA ASP A 3 -33.36 2.66 16.41
C ASP A 3 -32.22 2.75 15.36
N LYS A 4 -31.42 1.68 15.18
CA LYS A 4 -30.36 1.65 14.16
C LYS A 4 -30.92 1.67 12.75
N GLU A 5 -31.92 0.83 12.44
CA GLU A 5 -32.52 0.79 11.10
C GLU A 5 -33.16 2.13 10.74
N THR A 6 -33.86 2.74 11.68
CA THR A 6 -34.48 4.07 11.50
C THR A 6 -33.37 5.14 11.25
N ALA A 7 -32.27 5.08 11.98
CA ALA A 7 -31.13 5.98 11.78
C ALA A 7 -30.51 5.78 10.39
N ILE A 8 -30.27 4.54 9.96
CA ILE A 8 -29.73 4.22 8.64
C ILE A 8 -30.65 4.71 7.51
N GLU A 9 -31.94 4.45 7.59
CA GLU A 9 -32.94 4.93 6.60
C GLU A 9 -32.90 6.47 6.48
N LYS A 10 -32.85 7.18 7.62
CA LYS A 10 -32.75 8.63 7.67
C LYS A 10 -31.44 9.14 7.04
N VAL A 11 -30.32 8.51 7.34
CA VAL A 11 -28.99 8.87 6.79
C VAL A 11 -28.94 8.57 5.29
N TRP A 12 -29.44 7.44 4.83
CA TRP A 12 -29.50 7.12 3.40
C TRP A 12 -30.37 8.09 2.62
N LYS A 13 -31.55 8.45 3.14
CA LYS A 13 -32.38 9.47 2.53
C LYS A 13 -31.66 10.81 2.39
N LEU A 14 -30.94 11.24 3.43
CA LEU A 14 -30.18 12.47 3.39
C LEU A 14 -29.01 12.41 2.36
N LEU A 15 -28.35 11.26 2.26
CA LEU A 15 -27.31 11.05 1.25
C LEU A 15 -27.87 11.08 -0.17
N ASP A 16 -29.11 10.62 -0.39
CA ASP A 16 -29.78 10.77 -1.69
C ASP A 16 -30.17 12.23 -1.99
N GLU A 17 -30.68 12.95 -1.01
CA GLU A 17 -31.05 14.36 -1.14
C GLU A 17 -29.83 15.28 -1.38
N GLU A 18 -28.67 14.91 -0.85
CA GLU A 18 -27.42 15.66 -0.95
C GLU A 18 -26.31 14.89 -1.73
N ALA A 19 -26.71 14.08 -2.70
CA ALA A 19 -25.81 13.21 -3.45
C ALA A 19 -24.65 13.94 -4.14
N ASP A 20 -24.84 15.22 -4.47
CA ASP A 20 -23.80 16.07 -5.07
C ASP A 20 -22.68 16.44 -4.12
N TYR A 21 -22.87 16.33 -2.79
CA TYR A 21 -21.85 16.75 -1.83
C TYR A 21 -20.56 15.91 -1.94
N VAL A 22 -20.69 14.57 -1.96
CA VAL A 22 -19.53 13.69 -2.06
C VAL A 22 -18.79 13.86 -3.38
N VAL A 23 -19.54 14.09 -4.47
CA VAL A 23 -18.96 14.35 -5.80
C VAL A 23 -18.19 15.67 -5.80
N LYS A 24 -18.76 16.73 -5.22
CA LYS A 24 -18.10 18.05 -5.14
C LYS A 24 -16.87 17.99 -4.26
N LEU A 25 -16.92 17.33 -3.09
CA LEU A 25 -15.76 17.20 -2.23
C LEU A 25 -14.63 16.43 -2.95
N THR A 26 -14.97 15.36 -3.67
CA THR A 26 -14.01 14.63 -4.51
C THR A 26 -13.38 15.54 -5.55
N GLN A 27 -14.19 16.33 -6.28
CA GLN A 27 -13.68 17.30 -7.25
C GLN A 27 -12.72 18.31 -6.62
N ASP A 28 -13.12 18.87 -5.46
CA ASP A 28 -12.33 19.89 -4.77
C ASP A 28 -10.92 19.35 -4.42
N ILE A 29 -10.82 18.12 -3.89
CA ILE A 29 -9.53 17.55 -3.50
C ILE A 29 -8.76 16.93 -4.67
N VAL A 30 -9.41 16.45 -5.73
CA VAL A 30 -8.75 16.03 -6.98
C VAL A 30 -8.08 17.23 -7.67
N ARG A 31 -8.68 18.41 -7.62
CA ARG A 31 -8.12 19.64 -8.19
C ARG A 31 -6.91 20.20 -7.45
N ILE A 32 -6.58 19.63 -6.31
CA ILE A 32 -5.34 19.94 -5.59
C ILE A 32 -4.32 18.85 -5.94
N PRO A 33 -3.29 19.13 -6.76
CA PRO A 33 -2.24 18.16 -7.05
C PRO A 33 -1.50 17.79 -5.78
N SER A 34 -1.42 16.51 -5.49
CA SER A 34 -0.73 15.97 -4.30
C SER A 34 0.15 14.78 -4.67
N VAL A 35 0.89 14.94 -5.78
CA VAL A 35 1.85 13.94 -6.22
C VAL A 35 2.87 13.69 -5.11
N ASN A 36 3.14 12.42 -4.82
CA ASN A 36 4.09 12.06 -3.78
C ASN A 36 5.51 12.52 -4.17
N PRO A 37 6.18 13.34 -3.34
CA PRO A 37 7.49 13.91 -3.65
C PRO A 37 8.63 12.89 -3.72
N ARG A 38 8.41 11.63 -3.29
CA ARG A 38 9.38 10.55 -3.49
C ARG A 38 9.51 10.15 -4.96
N PHE A 39 8.48 10.41 -5.77
CA PHE A 39 8.51 10.16 -7.22
C PHE A 39 8.98 11.39 -7.99
N VAL A 40 8.43 12.55 -7.69
CA VAL A 40 8.72 13.82 -8.36
C VAL A 40 8.72 14.95 -7.35
N THR A 41 9.81 15.68 -7.24
CA THR A 41 9.90 16.89 -6.41
C THR A 41 9.52 18.11 -7.21
N ASP A 42 8.29 18.60 -7.02
CA ASP A 42 7.73 19.77 -7.69
C ASP A 42 6.71 20.44 -6.75
N ALA A 43 7.00 21.63 -6.26
CA ALA A 43 6.18 22.34 -5.29
C ALA A 43 4.75 22.65 -5.79
N GLU A 44 4.54 22.77 -7.11
CA GLU A 44 3.21 22.97 -7.68
C GLU A 44 2.37 21.67 -7.69
N GLN A 45 3.02 20.52 -7.65
CA GLN A 45 2.39 19.21 -7.64
C GLN A 45 2.38 18.52 -6.27
N ASN A 46 3.32 18.84 -5.37
CA ASN A 46 3.44 18.21 -4.07
C ASN A 46 2.64 18.95 -2.99
N ARG A 47 1.32 19.02 -3.13
CA ARG A 47 0.45 19.84 -2.28
C ARG A 47 -0.42 19.03 -1.35
N GLU A 48 0.12 17.97 -0.73
CA GLU A 48 -0.58 17.15 0.26
C GLU A 48 -1.11 17.99 1.42
N ALA A 49 -0.32 18.95 1.93
CA ALA A 49 -0.75 19.85 3.00
C ALA A 49 -2.01 20.66 2.63
N ALA A 50 -2.16 21.09 1.37
CA ALA A 50 -3.34 21.81 0.92
C ALA A 50 -4.58 20.89 0.82
N VAL A 51 -4.41 19.61 0.52
CA VAL A 51 -5.50 18.62 0.61
C VAL A 51 -5.91 18.48 2.08
N GLN A 52 -4.95 18.33 2.99
CA GLN A 52 -5.23 18.24 4.43
C GLN A 52 -5.93 19.49 4.98
N ASP A 53 -5.55 20.69 4.52
CA ASP A 53 -6.23 21.95 4.90
C ASP A 53 -7.73 21.91 4.51
N ARG A 54 -8.02 21.41 3.31
CA ARG A 54 -9.40 21.29 2.83
C ARG A 54 -10.21 20.27 3.63
N LEU A 55 -9.59 19.12 3.96
CA LEU A 55 -10.25 18.04 4.73
C LEU A 55 -10.41 18.44 6.20
N GLN A 56 -9.46 19.15 6.78
CA GLN A 56 -9.56 19.65 8.16
C GLN A 56 -10.73 20.61 8.32
N GLN A 57 -10.94 21.53 7.36
CA GLN A 57 -12.09 22.43 7.36
C GLN A 57 -13.42 21.66 7.36
N GLU A 58 -13.53 20.57 6.59
CA GLU A 58 -14.75 19.76 6.55
C GLU A 58 -14.98 19.02 7.89
N THR A 59 -13.94 18.37 8.44
CA THR A 59 -14.08 17.60 9.66
C THR A 59 -14.33 18.47 10.89
N GLU A 60 -13.68 19.63 10.99
CA GLU A 60 -13.92 20.59 12.08
C GLU A 60 -15.32 21.21 12.04
N ALA A 61 -15.85 21.47 10.84
CA ALA A 61 -17.23 21.92 10.67
C ALA A 61 -18.28 20.90 11.15
N LEU A 62 -17.91 19.63 11.24
CA LEU A 62 -18.71 18.55 11.79
C LEU A 62 -18.50 18.31 13.29
N GLY A 63 -17.63 19.09 13.95
CA GLY A 63 -17.35 19.00 15.37
C GLY A 63 -16.27 17.99 15.74
N PHE A 64 -15.54 17.44 14.78
CA PHE A 64 -14.38 16.61 15.05
C PHE A 64 -13.24 17.44 15.63
N LYS A 65 -12.43 16.83 16.50
CA LYS A 65 -11.19 17.42 17.01
C LYS A 65 -10.02 16.97 16.16
N SER A 66 -9.38 17.90 15.50
CA SER A 66 -8.24 17.64 14.64
C SER A 66 -6.94 17.51 15.46
N ASP A 67 -6.15 16.49 15.12
CA ASP A 67 -4.75 16.33 15.48
C ASP A 67 -3.96 16.24 14.16
N ARG A 68 -3.05 17.19 13.94
CA ARG A 68 -2.29 17.30 12.69
C ARG A 68 -0.82 17.43 12.99
N TRP A 69 0.00 16.63 12.34
CA TRP A 69 1.45 16.64 12.53
C TRP A 69 2.19 16.24 11.26
N GLU A 70 3.40 16.73 11.09
CA GLU A 70 4.26 16.38 9.97
C GLU A 70 4.87 14.99 10.15
N VAL A 71 4.67 14.11 9.17
CA VAL A 71 5.37 12.83 9.02
C VAL A 71 6.73 13.06 8.34
N PHE A 72 6.73 13.90 7.31
CA PHE A 72 7.90 14.46 6.64
C PHE A 72 7.72 15.98 6.53
N PRO A 73 8.80 16.75 6.27
CA PRO A 73 8.67 18.19 6.08
C PRO A 73 7.58 18.55 5.06
N ASP A 74 6.66 19.41 5.45
CA ASP A 74 5.51 19.87 4.65
C ASP A 74 4.50 18.77 4.21
N ARG A 75 4.58 17.59 4.82
CA ARG A 75 3.69 16.45 4.54
C ARG A 75 2.99 15.96 5.81
N PRO A 76 1.92 16.63 6.23
CA PRO A 76 1.23 16.31 7.47
C PRO A 76 0.21 15.19 7.31
N ASN A 77 0.13 14.30 8.32
CA ASN A 77 -1.08 13.52 8.59
C ASN A 77 -2.14 14.40 9.27
N LEU A 78 -3.40 14.03 9.09
CA LEU A 78 -4.54 14.59 9.81
C LEU A 78 -5.36 13.45 10.40
N VAL A 79 -5.57 13.48 11.71
CA VAL A 79 -6.52 12.61 12.42
C VAL A 79 -7.61 13.50 13.03
N ALA A 80 -8.85 13.22 12.69
CA ALA A 80 -10.01 13.92 13.20
C ALA A 80 -10.87 12.96 14.04
N ASP A 81 -11.06 13.26 15.31
CA ASP A 81 -11.73 12.42 16.29
C ASP A 81 -13.08 12.98 16.73
N LEU A 82 -14.14 12.19 16.66
CA LEU A 82 -15.39 12.40 17.36
C LEU A 82 -15.39 11.48 18.60
N PRO A 83 -15.41 12.01 19.82
CA PRO A 83 -15.21 11.22 21.03
C PRO A 83 -16.39 10.26 21.29
N GLY A 84 -16.09 9.08 21.82
CA GLY A 84 -17.05 8.04 22.16
C GLY A 84 -16.40 6.90 22.92
N ASP A 85 -17.10 5.78 23.02
CA ASP A 85 -16.65 4.56 23.68
C ASP A 85 -15.54 3.91 22.85
N GLU A 86 -14.40 3.63 23.47
CA GLU A 86 -13.24 2.99 22.81
C GLU A 86 -13.52 1.54 22.41
N ASP A 87 -14.37 0.82 23.11
CA ASP A 87 -14.70 -0.57 22.75
C ASP A 87 -15.54 -0.70 21.47
N LYS A 88 -16.11 0.41 21.01
CA LYS A 88 -16.85 0.54 19.75
C LYS A 88 -16.19 1.55 18.80
N SER A 89 -14.89 1.77 18.96
CA SER A 89 -14.17 2.74 18.15
C SER A 89 -13.95 2.23 16.73
N LEU A 90 -14.05 3.16 15.77
CA LEU A 90 -13.86 2.92 14.35
C LEU A 90 -12.94 3.96 13.73
N ILE A 91 -11.98 3.50 12.94
CA ILE A 91 -11.18 4.34 12.03
C ILE A 91 -11.78 4.24 10.62
N LEU A 92 -11.94 5.39 9.97
CA LEU A 92 -12.07 5.52 8.52
C LEU A 92 -10.76 6.09 8.01
N CYS A 93 -10.04 5.37 7.16
CA CYS A 93 -8.74 5.79 6.68
C CYS A 93 -8.69 5.93 5.17
N GLY A 94 -7.89 6.88 4.69
CA GLY A 94 -7.47 6.98 3.31
C GLY A 94 -6.30 7.92 3.13
N HIS A 95 -5.51 7.67 2.08
CA HIS A 95 -4.35 8.50 1.75
C HIS A 95 -4.72 9.71 0.87
N VAL A 96 -3.87 10.74 0.91
CA VAL A 96 -4.07 11.98 0.17
C VAL A 96 -3.04 12.21 -0.94
N ASP A 97 -1.93 11.47 -0.91
CA ASP A 97 -0.95 11.47 -1.97
C ASP A 97 -1.42 10.68 -3.20
N VAL A 98 -0.79 10.93 -4.32
CA VAL A 98 -1.08 10.24 -5.59
C VAL A 98 0.21 10.01 -6.36
N VAL A 99 0.22 9.01 -7.27
CA VAL A 99 1.34 8.80 -8.19
C VAL A 99 1.42 9.93 -9.24
N PRO A 100 2.58 10.07 -9.93
CA PRO A 100 2.73 11.02 -11.04
C PRO A 100 1.71 10.78 -12.16
N ILE A 101 1.39 11.83 -12.90
CA ILE A 101 0.47 11.76 -14.05
C ILE A 101 1.04 11.02 -15.26
N GLY A 102 2.36 10.78 -15.29
CA GLY A 102 3.04 10.27 -16.49
C GLY A 102 3.06 11.31 -17.62
N GLU A 103 2.95 10.84 -18.87
CA GLU A 103 2.97 11.70 -20.05
C GLU A 103 1.64 12.45 -20.22
N ARG A 104 1.66 13.78 -20.11
CA ARG A 104 0.45 14.62 -20.24
C ARG A 104 -0.29 14.43 -21.57
N SER A 105 0.42 14.14 -22.64
CA SER A 105 -0.15 13.91 -23.98
C SER A 105 -1.03 12.67 -24.08
N GLU A 106 -0.89 11.72 -23.17
CA GLU A 106 -1.70 10.50 -23.12
C GLU A 106 -3.04 10.70 -22.38
N TRP A 107 -3.20 11.82 -21.67
CA TRP A 107 -4.46 12.17 -21.01
C TRP A 107 -5.42 12.87 -21.98
N THR A 108 -6.65 12.38 -22.06
CA THR A 108 -7.72 13.05 -22.84
C THR A 108 -8.43 14.16 -22.06
N VAL A 109 -8.27 14.15 -20.72
CA VAL A 109 -8.79 15.18 -19.81
C VAL A 109 -7.65 15.88 -19.07
N GLU A 110 -7.96 16.97 -18.37
CA GLU A 110 -6.98 17.61 -17.46
C GLU A 110 -6.77 16.72 -16.22
N PRO A 111 -5.54 16.23 -15.93
CA PRO A 111 -5.29 15.27 -14.84
C PRO A 111 -5.76 15.71 -13.47
N PHE A 112 -5.70 17.01 -13.18
CA PHE A 112 -6.21 17.59 -11.94
C PHE A 112 -7.43 18.50 -12.18
N GLY A 113 -8.22 18.22 -13.24
CA GLY A 113 -9.38 19.02 -13.59
C GLY A 113 -10.65 18.64 -12.83
N GLY A 114 -10.77 17.39 -12.37
CA GLY A 114 -12.00 16.87 -11.77
C GLY A 114 -13.19 16.94 -12.73
N GLN A 115 -12.98 16.63 -14.02
CA GLN A 115 -14.02 16.70 -15.04
C GLN A 115 -15.09 15.63 -14.80
N ILE A 116 -16.35 16.00 -14.95
CA ILE A 116 -17.47 15.05 -14.91
C ILE A 116 -17.97 14.84 -16.33
N ALA A 117 -18.02 13.56 -16.77
CA ALA A 117 -18.62 13.15 -18.03
C ALA A 117 -19.15 11.71 -17.89
N ASP A 118 -20.28 11.41 -18.52
CA ASP A 118 -20.85 10.08 -18.61
C ASP A 118 -20.99 9.33 -17.27
N GLY A 119 -21.34 10.05 -16.20
CA GLY A 119 -21.49 9.47 -14.84
C GLY A 119 -20.16 9.17 -14.13
N LYS A 120 -19.05 9.67 -14.64
CA LYS A 120 -17.70 9.48 -14.11
C LYS A 120 -17.09 10.83 -13.72
N LEU A 121 -16.26 10.80 -12.68
CA LEU A 121 -15.42 11.93 -12.28
C LEU A 121 -13.97 11.56 -12.60
N TYR A 122 -13.37 12.29 -13.51
CA TYR A 122 -12.01 12.05 -14.01
C TYR A 122 -10.97 12.89 -13.28
N GLY A 123 -9.81 12.28 -13.05
CA GLY A 123 -8.60 12.94 -12.59
C GLY A 123 -7.68 12.03 -11.80
N ARG A 124 -6.39 12.35 -11.71
CA ARG A 124 -5.42 11.63 -10.90
C ARG A 124 -5.84 11.66 -9.42
N GLY A 125 -5.93 10.50 -8.78
CA GLY A 125 -6.44 10.35 -7.43
C GLY A 125 -7.97 10.31 -7.34
N ALA A 126 -8.69 10.33 -8.47
CA ALA A 126 -10.14 10.29 -8.46
C ALA A 126 -10.68 8.98 -7.89
N VAL A 127 -10.09 7.85 -8.26
CA VAL A 127 -10.45 6.55 -7.70
C VAL A 127 -9.46 6.10 -6.64
N ASP A 128 -8.18 6.39 -6.79
CA ASP A 128 -7.10 5.98 -5.90
C ASP A 128 -6.47 7.20 -5.20
N MET A 129 -6.90 7.52 -3.93
CA MET A 129 -8.15 7.09 -3.28
C MET A 129 -8.94 8.29 -2.72
N LYS A 130 -8.77 9.50 -3.33
CA LYS A 130 -9.42 10.73 -2.82
C LYS A 130 -10.95 10.63 -2.75
N SER A 131 -11.59 9.86 -3.66
CA SER A 131 -13.03 9.63 -3.58
C SER A 131 -13.42 8.78 -2.36
N GLY A 132 -12.60 7.81 -1.98
CA GLY A 132 -12.77 7.06 -0.74
C GLY A 132 -12.68 7.96 0.49
N VAL A 133 -11.70 8.86 0.53
CA VAL A 133 -11.59 9.90 1.58
C VAL A 133 -12.85 10.77 1.64
N ALA A 134 -13.32 11.24 0.48
CA ALA A 134 -14.54 12.04 0.39
C ALA A 134 -15.79 11.26 0.85
N ALA A 135 -15.87 9.96 0.54
CA ALA A 135 -16.95 9.10 0.99
C ALA A 135 -16.98 8.97 2.53
N CYS A 136 -15.82 8.81 3.18
CA CYS A 136 -15.70 8.77 4.64
C CYS A 136 -16.23 10.06 5.30
N ILE A 137 -15.84 11.22 4.78
CA ILE A 137 -16.30 12.51 5.30
C ILE A 137 -17.78 12.75 5.01
N ALA A 138 -18.26 12.39 3.81
CA ALA A 138 -19.68 12.53 3.45
C ALA A 138 -20.56 11.63 4.31
N ALA A 139 -20.11 10.42 4.65
CA ALA A 139 -20.79 9.52 5.57
C ALA A 139 -20.91 10.16 6.97
N ALA A 140 -19.79 10.63 7.53
CA ALA A 140 -19.79 11.31 8.84
C ALA A 140 -20.68 12.58 8.85
N ARG A 141 -20.65 13.35 7.75
CA ARG A 141 -21.51 14.53 7.59
C ARG A 141 -22.99 14.18 7.58
N ALA A 142 -23.37 13.10 6.90
CA ALA A 142 -24.76 12.68 6.84
C ALA A 142 -25.27 12.23 8.23
N LEU A 143 -24.44 11.52 9.01
CA LEU A 143 -24.74 11.17 10.40
C LEU A 143 -24.97 12.42 11.26
N ASN A 144 -24.05 13.39 11.19
CA ASN A 144 -24.13 14.65 11.92
C ASN A 144 -25.43 15.40 11.61
N LYS A 145 -25.75 15.60 10.31
CA LYS A 145 -26.97 16.28 9.85
C LYS A 145 -28.24 15.50 10.19
N ALA A 146 -28.21 14.19 10.19
CA ALA A 146 -29.34 13.37 10.62
C ALA A 146 -29.53 13.39 12.14
N GLY A 147 -28.62 14.02 12.89
CA GLY A 147 -28.67 14.04 14.35
C GLY A 147 -28.45 12.67 14.98
N VAL A 148 -27.66 11.82 14.34
CA VAL A 148 -27.28 10.51 14.88
C VAL A 148 -26.17 10.71 15.91
N ASP A 149 -26.46 10.38 17.17
CA ASP A 149 -25.49 10.43 18.27
C ASP A 149 -24.86 9.03 18.42
N LEU A 150 -23.59 8.91 18.04
CA LEU A 150 -22.85 7.65 18.10
C LEU A 150 -22.44 7.34 19.55
N GLN A 151 -22.52 6.07 19.93
CA GLN A 151 -21.96 5.60 21.20
C GLN A 151 -20.43 5.45 21.10
N GLY A 152 -19.93 4.79 20.06
CA GLY A 152 -18.51 4.55 19.82
C GLY A 152 -17.76 5.78 19.31
N ARG A 153 -16.45 5.83 19.55
CA ARG A 153 -15.57 6.83 18.96
C ARG A 153 -15.43 6.63 17.45
N LEU A 154 -15.61 7.70 16.67
CA LEU A 154 -15.35 7.71 15.24
C LEU A 154 -14.10 8.55 14.96
N SER A 155 -13.14 7.99 14.24
CA SER A 155 -11.90 8.66 13.86
C SER A 155 -11.75 8.64 12.34
N ILE A 156 -11.43 9.78 11.73
CA ILE A 156 -11.10 9.90 10.30
C ILE A 156 -9.61 10.18 10.20
N HIS A 157 -8.89 9.27 9.56
CA HIS A 157 -7.46 9.39 9.31
C HIS A 157 -7.24 9.70 7.84
N THR A 158 -6.62 10.84 7.54
CA THR A 158 -6.12 11.15 6.20
C THR A 158 -4.60 11.21 6.28
N VAL A 159 -3.96 10.27 5.59
CA VAL A 159 -2.52 10.01 5.74
C VAL A 159 -1.76 10.32 4.46
N VAL A 160 -0.45 10.48 4.59
CA VAL A 160 0.47 10.76 3.47
C VAL A 160 1.33 9.53 3.19
N ASP A 161 1.92 9.49 2.00
CA ASP A 161 2.99 8.54 1.61
C ASP A 161 2.54 7.08 1.46
N GLU A 162 1.26 6.80 1.25
CA GLU A 162 0.79 5.45 0.97
C GLU A 162 1.45 4.91 -0.29
N GLU A 163 1.40 5.66 -1.40
CA GLU A 163 1.89 5.32 -2.73
C GLU A 163 3.41 5.02 -2.79
N ALA A 164 4.14 5.40 -1.75
CA ALA A 164 5.60 5.22 -1.68
C ALA A 164 6.08 4.47 -0.43
N GLY A 165 5.16 3.82 0.31
CA GLY A 165 5.56 2.94 1.40
C GLY A 165 4.70 2.93 2.66
N GLY A 166 3.56 3.62 2.71
CA GLY A 166 2.63 3.59 3.85
C GLY A 166 3.15 4.26 5.11
N PHE A 167 4.15 5.15 4.98
CA PHE A 167 4.81 5.73 6.17
C PHE A 167 3.89 6.64 6.98
N GLY A 168 2.86 7.23 6.37
CA GLY A 168 1.85 8.01 7.08
C GLY A 168 1.03 7.15 8.03
N ALA A 169 0.49 6.03 7.57
CA ALA A 169 -0.25 5.10 8.41
C ALA A 169 0.65 4.46 9.48
N MET A 170 1.90 4.09 9.12
CA MET A 170 2.90 3.60 10.09
C MET A 170 3.12 4.60 11.23
N ASP A 171 3.29 5.88 10.93
CA ASP A 171 3.51 6.92 11.94
C ASP A 171 2.25 7.16 12.79
N ALA A 172 1.05 7.12 12.20
CA ALA A 172 -0.20 7.19 12.94
C ALA A 172 -0.33 6.04 13.94
N VAL A 173 -0.03 4.81 13.52
CA VAL A 173 0.00 3.62 14.39
C VAL A 173 1.05 3.77 15.50
N ALA A 174 2.26 4.21 15.16
CA ALA A 174 3.34 4.44 16.13
C ALA A 174 2.97 5.50 17.19
N LYS A 175 2.13 6.48 16.84
CA LYS A 175 1.58 7.48 17.77
C LYS A 175 0.37 6.98 18.57
N GLY A 176 0.00 5.70 18.42
CA GLY A 176 -1.13 5.10 19.13
C GLY A 176 -2.51 5.54 18.61
N LYS A 177 -2.60 6.03 17.37
CA LYS A 177 -3.88 6.35 16.72
C LYS A 177 -4.55 5.07 16.27
N LEU A 178 -5.16 4.33 17.20
CA LEU A 178 -5.73 3.01 17.00
C LEU A 178 -7.23 3.01 17.34
N ALA A 179 -7.95 2.00 16.87
CA ALA A 179 -9.34 1.71 17.21
C ALA A 179 -9.56 0.20 17.29
N LYS A 180 -10.81 -0.24 17.54
CA LYS A 180 -11.16 -1.67 17.53
C LYS A 180 -11.36 -2.20 16.11
N ALA A 181 -11.79 -1.34 15.18
CA ALA A 181 -11.92 -1.68 13.77
C ALA A 181 -11.45 -0.51 12.89
N ALA A 182 -11.12 -0.81 11.63
CA ALA A 182 -10.77 0.18 10.61
C ALA A 182 -11.39 -0.20 9.26
N ILE A 183 -11.91 0.81 8.55
CA ILE A 183 -12.30 0.73 7.15
C ILE A 183 -11.34 1.63 6.38
N VAL A 184 -10.56 1.06 5.48
CA VAL A 184 -9.68 1.80 4.56
C VAL A 184 -10.38 1.88 3.22
N ALA A 185 -10.58 3.11 2.74
CA ALA A 185 -11.54 3.39 1.66
C ALA A 185 -10.92 3.32 0.27
N GLU A 186 -10.00 2.35 0.05
CA GLU A 186 -9.43 2.04 -1.25
C GLU A 186 -10.46 1.52 -2.25
N PRO A 187 -10.23 1.69 -3.55
CA PRO A 187 -11.16 1.21 -4.56
C PRO A 187 -11.22 -0.32 -4.61
N THR A 188 -12.39 -0.86 -4.33
CA THR A 188 -12.63 -2.31 -4.30
C THR A 188 -13.74 -2.76 -5.25
N TRP A 189 -14.23 -1.85 -6.10
CA TRP A 189 -15.43 -2.09 -6.94
C TRP A 189 -16.67 -2.45 -6.10
N GLY A 190 -16.70 -2.00 -4.85
CA GLY A 190 -17.76 -2.30 -3.89
C GLY A 190 -17.69 -3.71 -3.30
N ASP A 191 -16.62 -4.46 -3.53
CA ASP A 191 -16.35 -5.72 -2.85
C ASP A 191 -15.75 -5.48 -1.45
N VAL A 192 -15.88 -6.45 -0.56
CA VAL A 192 -15.39 -6.37 0.82
C VAL A 192 -14.11 -7.19 0.94
N ILE A 193 -13.03 -6.55 1.35
CA ILE A 193 -11.69 -7.12 1.32
C ILE A 193 -11.09 -7.19 2.73
N PRO A 194 -11.22 -8.33 3.41
CA PRO A 194 -10.69 -8.52 4.76
C PRO A 194 -9.24 -9.01 4.80
N SER A 195 -8.65 -9.33 3.64
CA SER A 195 -7.32 -9.94 3.59
C SER A 195 -6.45 -9.32 2.51
N GLU A 196 -5.20 -9.05 2.83
CA GLU A 196 -4.15 -8.70 1.87
C GLU A 196 -2.81 -9.30 2.32
N GLY A 197 -1.95 -9.63 1.34
CA GLY A 197 -0.64 -10.20 1.63
C GLY A 197 0.28 -9.20 2.31
N GLY A 198 1.35 -9.69 2.95
CA GLY A 198 2.43 -8.84 3.42
C GLY A 198 3.47 -8.58 2.32
N LEU A 199 4.28 -7.56 2.52
CA LEU A 199 5.32 -7.12 1.59
C LEU A 199 6.58 -6.69 2.34
N PHE A 200 7.72 -7.19 1.88
CA PHE A 200 9.04 -6.64 2.21
C PHE A 200 9.73 -6.08 0.97
N TRP A 201 10.41 -4.96 1.10
CA TRP A 201 11.53 -4.69 0.21
C TRP A 201 12.80 -5.20 0.88
N THR A 202 13.52 -6.05 0.17
CA THR A 202 14.76 -6.62 0.68
C THR A 202 15.87 -6.52 -0.35
N ARG A 203 17.11 -6.34 0.13
CA ARG A 203 18.29 -6.23 -0.69
C ARG A 203 19.18 -7.46 -0.57
N VAL A 204 19.54 -8.03 -1.71
CA VAL A 204 20.50 -9.12 -1.82
C VAL A 204 21.80 -8.59 -2.40
N THR A 205 22.91 -8.82 -1.72
CA THR A 205 24.24 -8.44 -2.21
C THR A 205 25.11 -9.66 -2.46
N ILE A 206 25.61 -9.78 -3.68
CA ILE A 206 26.49 -10.85 -4.13
C ILE A 206 27.88 -10.27 -4.36
N LYS A 207 28.87 -10.81 -3.66
CA LYS A 207 30.27 -10.37 -3.78
C LYS A 207 31.09 -11.35 -4.60
N GLY A 208 31.90 -10.80 -5.47
CA GLY A 208 32.91 -11.49 -6.24
C GLY A 208 34.32 -11.01 -5.91
N ARG A 209 35.23 -11.05 -6.89
CA ARG A 209 36.59 -10.54 -6.80
C ARG A 209 36.98 -9.89 -8.12
N GLN A 210 37.43 -8.66 -8.06
CA GLN A 210 37.90 -7.94 -9.24
C GLN A 210 39.09 -8.63 -9.94
N GLY A 211 39.14 -8.47 -11.24
CA GLY A 211 40.21 -8.91 -12.10
C GLY A 211 40.13 -8.25 -13.48
N HIS A 212 41.16 -8.37 -14.29
CA HIS A 212 41.13 -7.87 -15.65
C HIS A 212 40.34 -8.79 -16.56
N ALA A 213 39.36 -8.28 -17.29
CA ALA A 213 38.46 -9.09 -18.13
C ALA A 213 39.21 -9.87 -19.24
N GLY A 214 40.36 -9.34 -19.75
CA GLY A 214 41.21 -10.02 -20.70
C GLY A 214 41.88 -11.28 -20.15
N LEU A 215 41.93 -11.46 -18.83
CA LEU A 215 42.48 -12.64 -18.15
C LEU A 215 41.38 -13.58 -17.64
N ARG A 216 40.13 -13.34 -18.02
CA ARG A 216 38.95 -14.08 -17.53
C ARG A 216 39.13 -15.61 -17.67
N PHE A 217 39.69 -16.08 -18.77
CA PHE A 217 39.88 -17.51 -19.01
C PHE A 217 40.80 -18.19 -17.99
N ASN A 218 41.78 -17.46 -17.46
CA ASN A 218 42.81 -18.00 -16.54
C ASN A 218 42.55 -17.56 -15.09
N GLU A 219 41.79 -16.49 -14.87
CA GLU A 219 41.75 -15.79 -13.59
C GLU A 219 40.33 -15.72 -13.01
N VAL A 220 39.32 -16.32 -13.67
CA VAL A 220 37.93 -16.36 -13.18
C VAL A 220 37.71 -17.56 -12.31
N TRP A 221 37.06 -17.37 -11.15
CA TRP A 221 36.57 -18.43 -10.29
C TRP A 221 35.49 -19.30 -10.98
N PRO A 222 35.50 -20.62 -10.83
CA PRO A 222 36.30 -21.49 -9.98
C PRO A 222 37.47 -22.15 -10.71
N GLN A 223 38.53 -21.40 -10.92
CA GLN A 223 39.78 -21.91 -11.49
C GLN A 223 40.61 -22.67 -10.44
N ARG A 224 41.56 -23.49 -10.91
CA ARG A 224 42.56 -24.11 -10.01
C ARG A 224 43.50 -23.04 -9.48
N ASP A 225 43.66 -23.00 -8.16
CA ASP A 225 44.71 -22.23 -7.53
C ASP A 225 46.07 -22.82 -7.96
N LEU A 226 46.87 -22.05 -8.65
CA LEU A 226 48.24 -22.45 -9.03
C LEU A 226 49.23 -21.73 -8.12
N PRO A 227 50.20 -22.45 -7.53
CA PRO A 227 51.20 -21.82 -6.68
C PRO A 227 51.93 -20.67 -7.38
N GLY A 228 52.03 -19.51 -6.71
CA GLY A 228 52.74 -18.34 -7.21
C GLY A 228 51.96 -17.45 -8.19
N ARG A 229 50.68 -17.71 -8.43
CA ARG A 229 49.79 -16.84 -9.25
C ARG A 229 48.96 -15.89 -8.40
N THR A 230 48.58 -14.77 -9.04
CA THR A 230 47.57 -13.87 -8.54
C THR A 230 46.25 -14.62 -8.37
N LEU A 231 45.50 -14.33 -7.32
CA LEU A 231 44.18 -14.93 -7.10
C LEU A 231 43.24 -14.63 -8.28
N PRO A 232 42.49 -15.62 -8.77
CA PRO A 232 41.60 -15.42 -9.90
C PRO A 232 40.46 -14.45 -9.58
N GLY A 233 39.98 -13.73 -10.59
CA GLY A 233 38.79 -12.93 -10.50
C GLY A 233 37.52 -13.81 -10.33
N VAL A 234 36.51 -13.29 -9.66
CA VAL A 234 35.20 -13.93 -9.50
C VAL A 234 34.11 -12.97 -9.94
N ASN A 235 33.41 -13.33 -11.00
CA ASN A 235 32.41 -12.46 -11.61
C ASN A 235 31.09 -12.52 -10.84
N ALA A 236 30.76 -11.46 -10.09
CA ALA A 236 29.51 -11.36 -9.34
C ALA A 236 28.27 -11.35 -10.23
N VAL A 237 28.36 -10.83 -11.47
CA VAL A 237 27.25 -10.84 -12.44
C VAL A 237 26.94 -12.28 -12.89
N GLU A 238 27.95 -13.12 -13.13
CA GLU A 238 27.72 -14.54 -13.46
C GLU A 238 27.15 -15.32 -12.27
N LEU A 239 27.57 -15.01 -11.05
CA LEU A 239 26.95 -15.58 -9.85
C LEU A 239 25.50 -15.15 -9.71
N SER A 240 25.18 -13.88 -10.00
CA SER A 240 23.81 -13.36 -9.89
C SER A 240 22.85 -14.00 -10.89
N THR A 241 23.28 -14.34 -12.10
CA THR A 241 22.42 -15.04 -13.08
C THR A 241 22.00 -16.42 -12.57
N ARG A 242 22.90 -17.15 -11.91
CA ARG A 242 22.60 -18.43 -11.27
C ARG A 242 21.68 -18.28 -10.07
N PHE A 243 21.90 -17.24 -9.27
CA PHE A 243 21.01 -16.93 -8.12
C PHE A 243 19.61 -16.60 -8.59
N LEU A 244 19.45 -15.74 -9.61
CA LEU A 244 18.13 -15.37 -10.14
C LEU A 244 17.36 -16.58 -10.73
N ALA A 245 18.07 -17.50 -11.37
CA ALA A 245 17.45 -18.75 -11.85
C ALA A 245 16.94 -19.62 -10.67
N ALA A 246 17.74 -19.74 -9.60
CA ALA A 246 17.35 -20.46 -8.40
C ALA A 246 16.23 -19.75 -7.64
N LEU A 247 16.24 -18.42 -7.57
CA LEU A 247 15.20 -17.59 -6.97
C LEU A 247 13.83 -17.81 -7.64
N ARG A 248 13.82 -17.86 -8.97
CA ARG A 248 12.60 -18.14 -9.74
C ARG A 248 12.02 -19.53 -9.43
N GLU A 249 12.86 -20.53 -9.25
CA GLU A 249 12.38 -21.86 -8.87
C GLU A 249 11.88 -21.88 -7.41
N PHE A 250 12.56 -21.20 -6.50
CA PHE A 250 12.12 -21.02 -5.13
C PHE A 250 10.73 -20.35 -5.06
N GLU A 251 10.54 -19.21 -5.77
CA GLU A 251 9.26 -18.53 -5.90
C GLU A 251 8.18 -19.49 -6.44
N SER A 252 8.47 -20.20 -7.53
CA SER A 252 7.55 -21.14 -8.17
C SER A 252 7.11 -22.26 -7.22
N ILE A 253 8.00 -22.76 -6.37
CA ILE A 253 7.67 -23.75 -5.34
C ILE A 253 6.74 -23.13 -4.30
N ARG A 254 7.05 -21.93 -3.77
CA ARG A 254 6.19 -21.22 -2.81
C ARG A 254 4.79 -20.97 -3.38
N CYS A 255 4.68 -20.50 -4.61
CA CYS A 255 3.39 -20.25 -5.26
C CYS A 255 2.53 -21.53 -5.43
N ARG A 256 3.15 -22.70 -5.47
CA ARG A 256 2.43 -24.00 -5.57
C ARG A 256 2.13 -24.67 -4.23
N THR A 257 2.84 -24.30 -3.19
CA THR A 257 2.75 -24.98 -1.87
C THR A 257 2.05 -24.13 -0.80
N SER A 258 1.97 -22.81 -0.99
CA SER A 258 1.27 -21.91 -0.08
C SER A 258 -0.11 -21.56 -0.65
N TYR A 259 -1.11 -21.46 0.22
CA TYR A 259 -2.50 -21.19 -0.17
C TYR A 259 -3.20 -20.33 0.87
N HIS A 260 -4.03 -19.41 0.38
CA HIS A 260 -5.00 -18.65 1.16
C HIS A 260 -6.36 -18.65 0.46
N PRO A 261 -7.50 -18.88 1.17
CA PRO A 261 -8.80 -19.06 0.53
C PRO A 261 -9.34 -17.81 -0.19
N LEU A 262 -8.97 -16.62 0.25
CA LEU A 262 -9.48 -15.35 -0.29
C LEU A 262 -8.55 -14.70 -1.33
N VAL A 263 -7.28 -15.13 -1.38
CA VAL A 263 -6.27 -14.53 -2.25
C VAL A 263 -6.04 -15.43 -3.47
N PRO A 264 -5.92 -14.89 -4.69
CA PRO A 264 -5.62 -15.69 -5.87
C PRO A 264 -4.31 -16.49 -5.71
N PRO A 265 -4.25 -17.73 -6.19
CA PRO A 265 -3.02 -18.51 -6.21
C PRO A 265 -1.90 -17.79 -6.97
N GLY A 266 -0.68 -17.80 -6.41
CA GLY A 266 0.49 -17.20 -7.06
C GLY A 266 0.71 -15.72 -6.75
N LEU A 267 -0.01 -15.16 -5.78
CA LEU A 267 0.19 -13.76 -5.36
C LEU A 267 1.50 -13.55 -4.57
N ASN A 268 2.03 -14.58 -3.94
CA ASN A 268 3.26 -14.55 -3.13
C ASN A 268 4.53 -14.52 -4.01
N THR A 269 4.67 -13.48 -4.80
CA THR A 269 5.76 -13.26 -5.78
C THR A 269 7.00 -12.67 -5.14
N ILE A 270 8.17 -12.94 -5.77
CA ILE A 270 9.46 -12.33 -5.41
C ILE A 270 10.01 -11.65 -6.67
N ASN A 271 9.71 -10.37 -6.83
CA ASN A 271 10.09 -9.63 -8.03
C ASN A 271 11.47 -8.97 -7.88
N PRO A 272 12.48 -9.33 -8.68
CA PRO A 272 13.73 -8.58 -8.77
C PRO A 272 13.47 -7.25 -9.49
N GLY A 273 13.13 -6.21 -8.73
CA GLY A 273 12.73 -4.91 -9.29
C GLY A 273 13.90 -4.06 -9.78
N VAL A 274 15.06 -4.15 -9.09
CA VAL A 274 16.26 -3.38 -9.44
C VAL A 274 17.48 -4.26 -9.34
N ILE A 275 18.34 -4.22 -10.37
CA ILE A 275 19.63 -4.91 -10.38
C ILE A 275 20.72 -3.91 -10.75
N ARG A 276 21.77 -3.83 -9.93
CA ARG A 276 22.97 -3.03 -10.19
C ARG A 276 24.19 -3.92 -10.06
N GLY A 277 24.99 -4.00 -11.14
CA GLY A 277 26.22 -4.79 -11.17
C GLY A 277 27.41 -3.96 -11.63
N GLY A 278 28.55 -4.12 -10.99
CA GLY A 278 29.76 -3.36 -11.31
C GLY A 278 30.96 -3.72 -10.44
N ALA A 279 31.92 -2.83 -10.35
CA ALA A 279 33.12 -3.06 -9.58
C ALA A 279 33.29 -2.04 -8.45
N GLY A 280 33.83 -2.53 -7.33
CA GLY A 280 33.99 -1.75 -6.09
C GLY A 280 32.68 -1.49 -5.38
N LEU A 281 32.68 -1.62 -4.06
CA LEU A 281 31.52 -1.38 -3.20
C LEU A 281 31.65 0.01 -2.57
N GLY A 282 30.64 0.87 -2.80
CA GLY A 282 30.54 2.19 -2.19
C GLY A 282 30.07 2.15 -0.73
N GLU A 283 30.16 3.27 -0.04
CA GLU A 283 29.66 3.44 1.33
C GLU A 283 28.13 3.30 1.40
N ASP A 284 27.43 3.58 0.30
CA ASP A 284 25.99 3.38 0.12
C ASP A 284 25.60 1.91 -0.15
N GLY A 285 26.58 1.00 -0.16
CA GLY A 285 26.35 -0.41 -0.44
C GLY A 285 26.12 -0.74 -1.92
N LEU A 286 26.36 0.21 -2.85
CA LEU A 286 26.15 0.04 -4.28
C LEU A 286 27.48 -0.06 -5.06
N PRO A 287 27.48 -0.65 -6.28
CA PRO A 287 28.69 -0.67 -7.12
C PRO A 287 29.10 0.74 -7.56
N ILE A 288 30.40 1.05 -7.47
CA ILE A 288 30.94 2.37 -7.82
C ILE A 288 31.22 2.48 -9.32
N ILE A 289 31.83 1.45 -9.92
CA ILE A 289 32.28 1.47 -11.33
C ILE A 289 31.24 0.72 -12.17
N LEU A 290 30.44 1.47 -12.93
CA LEU A 290 29.36 0.94 -13.78
C LEU A 290 29.68 1.03 -15.28
N THR A 291 30.79 1.66 -15.67
CA THR A 291 31.05 2.06 -17.06
C THR A 291 32.24 1.35 -17.70
N ASN A 292 32.98 0.52 -16.95
CA ASN A 292 34.19 -0.12 -17.46
C ASN A 292 34.06 -1.66 -17.57
N PRO A 293 33.73 -2.21 -18.75
CA PRO A 293 33.58 -3.66 -18.96
C PRO A 293 34.90 -4.43 -18.98
N ALA A 294 36.07 -3.75 -18.92
CA ALA A 294 37.36 -4.40 -18.83
C ALA A 294 37.72 -4.86 -17.40
N ILE A 295 36.87 -4.57 -16.43
CA ILE A 295 37.03 -5.05 -15.06
C ILE A 295 36.01 -6.19 -14.83
N ILE A 296 36.48 -7.30 -14.25
CA ILE A 296 35.58 -8.35 -13.77
C ILE A 296 34.77 -7.77 -12.58
N PRO A 297 33.44 -7.69 -12.69
CA PRO A 297 32.60 -7.08 -11.63
C PRO A 297 32.63 -7.95 -10.38
N ASP A 298 32.82 -7.30 -9.23
CA ASP A 298 32.89 -7.98 -7.93
C ASP A 298 31.70 -7.66 -7.00
N VAL A 299 30.74 -6.87 -7.49
CA VAL A 299 29.52 -6.56 -6.72
C VAL A 299 28.29 -6.62 -7.62
N VAL A 300 27.26 -7.32 -7.16
CA VAL A 300 25.89 -7.20 -7.66
C VAL A 300 24.95 -6.99 -6.48
N VAL A 301 24.10 -5.99 -6.61
CA VAL A 301 23.02 -5.68 -5.68
C VAL A 301 21.68 -5.88 -6.39
N ILE A 302 20.80 -6.61 -5.75
CA ILE A 302 19.45 -6.91 -6.27
C ILE A 302 18.44 -6.46 -5.22
N ASP A 303 17.56 -5.50 -5.56
CA ASP A 303 16.46 -5.09 -4.72
C ASP A 303 15.21 -5.86 -5.14
N LEU A 304 14.59 -6.54 -4.16
CA LEU A 304 13.47 -7.44 -4.33
C LEU A 304 12.20 -6.83 -3.72
N ASP A 305 11.10 -6.88 -4.46
CA ASP A 305 9.75 -6.75 -3.93
C ASP A 305 9.26 -8.16 -3.57
N TYR A 306 9.21 -8.46 -2.27
CA TYR A 306 8.93 -9.79 -1.75
C TYR A 306 7.55 -9.84 -1.11
N LYS A 307 6.58 -10.42 -1.80
CA LYS A 307 5.21 -10.62 -1.30
C LYS A 307 5.04 -11.99 -0.64
N PHE A 308 4.17 -12.06 0.36
CA PHE A 308 3.80 -13.29 1.04
C PHE A 308 2.31 -13.27 1.40
N LEU A 309 1.74 -14.46 1.69
CA LEU A 309 0.30 -14.59 1.87
C LEU A 309 -0.17 -14.06 3.24
N PRO A 310 -1.47 -13.68 3.38
CA PRO A 310 -2.02 -13.14 4.62
C PRO A 310 -1.83 -14.04 5.84
N ASN A 311 -1.86 -15.34 5.65
CA ASN A 311 -1.74 -16.36 6.70
C ASN A 311 -0.29 -16.86 6.94
N GLU A 312 0.71 -16.21 6.35
CA GLU A 312 2.12 -16.52 6.57
C GLU A 312 2.71 -15.64 7.69
N ASP A 313 3.49 -16.24 8.58
CA ASP A 313 4.23 -15.50 9.61
C ASP A 313 5.44 -14.80 8.97
N PRO A 314 5.56 -13.46 9.07
CA PRO A 314 6.66 -12.71 8.48
C PRO A 314 8.06 -13.18 8.91
N ALA A 315 8.21 -13.63 10.15
CA ALA A 315 9.50 -14.13 10.66
C ALA A 315 9.87 -15.48 10.03
N GLU A 316 8.90 -16.37 9.84
CA GLU A 316 9.15 -17.65 9.17
C GLU A 316 9.38 -17.44 7.66
N VAL A 317 8.72 -16.48 7.02
CA VAL A 317 8.99 -16.10 5.62
C VAL A 317 10.43 -15.64 5.44
N LYS A 318 10.93 -14.74 6.31
CA LYS A 318 12.33 -14.29 6.29
C LYS A 318 13.29 -15.47 6.47
N LYS A 319 13.06 -16.31 7.44
CA LYS A 319 13.87 -17.48 7.75
C LYS A 319 13.90 -18.50 6.61
N GLU A 320 12.78 -18.74 5.94
CA GLU A 320 12.68 -19.62 4.77
C GLU A 320 13.55 -19.07 3.62
N PHE A 321 13.47 -17.78 3.35
CA PHE A 321 14.29 -17.13 2.33
C PHE A 321 15.78 -17.16 2.67
N GLU A 322 16.16 -16.84 3.91
CA GLU A 322 17.54 -16.94 4.38
C GLU A 322 18.08 -18.36 4.29
N SER A 323 17.26 -19.36 4.59
CA SER A 323 17.60 -20.78 4.43
C SER A 323 17.83 -21.13 2.95
N PHE A 324 16.97 -20.63 2.04
CA PHE A 324 17.17 -20.79 0.59
C PHE A 324 18.51 -20.17 0.15
N VAL A 325 18.79 -18.93 0.54
CA VAL A 325 20.06 -18.23 0.22
C VAL A 325 21.26 -19.00 0.76
N HIS A 326 21.18 -19.48 2.00
CA HIS A 326 22.24 -20.30 2.61
C HIS A 326 22.51 -21.57 1.80
N HIS A 327 21.47 -22.36 1.47
CA HIS A 327 21.63 -23.60 0.72
C HIS A 327 22.14 -23.34 -0.70
N PHE A 328 21.72 -22.26 -1.33
CA PHE A 328 22.28 -21.85 -2.62
C PHE A 328 23.79 -21.60 -2.51
N CYS A 329 24.25 -20.86 -1.49
CA CYS A 329 25.67 -20.58 -1.27
C CYS A 329 26.48 -21.85 -1.05
N GLN A 330 25.93 -22.88 -0.42
CA GLN A 330 26.62 -24.15 -0.18
C GLN A 330 26.97 -24.93 -1.48
N GLN A 331 26.30 -24.62 -2.59
CA GLN A 331 26.54 -25.28 -3.89
C GLN A 331 27.73 -24.68 -4.65
N ASP A 332 28.26 -23.57 -4.18
CA ASP A 332 29.38 -22.86 -4.85
C ASP A 332 30.57 -22.69 -3.90
N ARG A 333 31.79 -23.03 -4.36
CA ARG A 333 33.00 -22.95 -3.52
C ARG A 333 33.27 -21.51 -3.05
N TRP A 334 33.11 -20.51 -3.93
CA TRP A 334 33.33 -19.13 -3.58
C TRP A 334 32.29 -18.63 -2.59
N LEU A 335 31.01 -18.89 -2.85
CA LEU A 335 29.89 -18.44 -2.02
C LEU A 335 29.85 -19.08 -0.63
N ARG A 336 30.46 -20.27 -0.45
CA ARG A 336 30.62 -20.84 0.91
C ARG A 336 31.55 -19.98 1.78
N GLU A 337 32.56 -19.38 1.20
CA GLU A 337 33.55 -18.54 1.90
C GLU A 337 33.10 -17.05 1.91
N HIS A 338 32.27 -16.64 0.95
CA HIS A 338 31.80 -15.28 0.75
C HIS A 338 30.27 -15.32 0.51
N PRO A 339 29.47 -15.63 1.54
CA PRO A 339 28.03 -15.83 1.37
C PRO A 339 27.31 -14.57 0.90
N ILE A 340 26.24 -14.78 0.16
CA ILE A 340 25.28 -13.74 -0.21
C ILE A 340 24.69 -13.15 1.06
N THR A 341 24.61 -11.82 1.15
CA THR A 341 23.96 -11.12 2.25
C THR A 341 22.56 -10.70 1.89
N VAL A 342 21.65 -10.78 2.85
CA VAL A 342 20.27 -10.32 2.75
C VAL A 342 20.09 -9.19 3.76
N ASP A 343 19.61 -8.05 3.29
CA ASP A 343 19.30 -6.87 4.12
C ASP A 343 17.80 -6.59 4.02
N TRP A 344 17.09 -6.83 5.11
CA TRP A 344 15.65 -6.63 5.22
C TRP A 344 15.25 -5.18 5.55
N ASP A 345 16.22 -4.39 6.00
CA ASP A 345 15.94 -3.06 6.57
C ASP A 345 16.46 -1.92 5.69
N TYR A 346 17.06 -2.22 4.53
CA TYR A 346 17.72 -1.22 3.68
C TYR A 346 16.80 -0.07 3.23
N SER A 347 15.51 -0.30 3.11
CA SER A 347 14.51 0.71 2.71
C SER A 347 13.59 1.11 3.84
N GLY A 348 13.51 0.30 4.90
CA GLY A 348 12.50 0.43 5.96
C GLY A 348 11.06 0.12 5.51
N LEU A 349 10.86 -0.36 4.26
CA LEU A 349 9.53 -0.66 3.74
C LEU A 349 9.10 -2.07 4.15
N TYR A 350 8.01 -2.10 4.90
CA TYR A 350 7.35 -3.32 5.34
C TYR A 350 5.85 -3.08 5.50
N PHE A 351 5.04 -3.86 4.79
CA PHE A 351 3.60 -3.96 5.03
C PHE A 351 3.32 -5.28 5.73
N PRO A 352 2.76 -5.27 6.95
CA PRO A 352 2.30 -6.49 7.61
C PRO A 352 1.20 -7.17 6.80
N PRO A 353 0.98 -8.47 6.94
CA PRO A 353 -0.20 -9.10 6.34
C PRO A 353 -1.47 -8.69 7.10
N MET A 354 -2.58 -8.57 6.38
CA MET A 354 -3.92 -8.40 6.95
C MET A 354 -4.74 -9.66 6.69
N ASP A 355 -5.33 -10.24 7.73
CA ASP A 355 -6.23 -11.39 7.64
C ASP A 355 -7.32 -11.30 8.71
N THR A 356 -8.26 -10.40 8.51
CA THR A 356 -9.40 -10.22 9.40
C THR A 356 -10.44 -11.29 9.12
N ASP A 357 -10.96 -11.95 10.17
CA ASP A 357 -12.00 -12.97 10.03
C ASP A 357 -13.20 -12.41 9.22
N ALA A 358 -13.53 -13.08 8.14
CA ALA A 358 -14.66 -12.71 7.29
C ALA A 358 -16.01 -12.62 8.05
N ASN A 359 -16.11 -13.31 9.19
CA ASN A 359 -17.28 -13.23 10.08
C ASN A 359 -17.22 -12.06 11.08
N HIS A 360 -16.14 -11.27 11.08
CA HIS A 360 -16.03 -10.12 11.98
C HIS A 360 -17.21 -9.15 11.77
N PRO A 361 -17.82 -8.58 12.83
CA PRO A 361 -19.01 -7.77 12.72
C PRO A 361 -18.89 -6.57 11.75
N VAL A 362 -17.76 -5.90 11.68
CA VAL A 362 -17.54 -4.78 10.74
C VAL A 362 -17.62 -5.25 9.28
N ILE A 363 -17.10 -6.43 8.97
CA ILE A 363 -17.15 -7.03 7.63
C ILE A 363 -18.57 -7.43 7.28
N GLN A 364 -19.25 -8.14 8.19
CA GLN A 364 -20.63 -8.57 7.98
C GLN A 364 -21.61 -7.39 7.87
N SER A 365 -21.33 -6.27 8.53
CA SER A 365 -22.07 -5.03 8.34
C SER A 365 -21.93 -4.50 6.91
N LEU A 366 -20.70 -4.35 6.41
CA LEU A 366 -20.46 -3.91 5.04
C LEU A 366 -21.17 -4.81 4.01
N VAL A 367 -21.05 -6.14 4.17
CA VAL A 367 -21.72 -7.12 3.28
C VAL A 367 -23.22 -6.96 3.32
N THR A 368 -23.80 -6.85 4.51
CA THR A 368 -25.26 -6.71 4.69
C THR A 368 -25.76 -5.41 4.08
N ARG A 369 -25.11 -4.29 4.41
CA ARG A 369 -25.56 -2.96 3.96
C ARG A 369 -25.37 -2.75 2.47
N LYS A 370 -24.27 -3.24 1.90
CA LYS A 370 -24.06 -3.24 0.44
C LYS A 370 -25.09 -4.08 -0.30
N THR A 371 -25.44 -5.26 0.23
CA THR A 371 -26.48 -6.13 -0.33
C THR A 371 -27.86 -5.45 -0.35
N MET A 372 -28.21 -4.69 0.69
CA MET A 372 -29.47 -3.94 0.76
C MET A 372 -29.57 -2.84 -0.30
N LEU A 373 -28.43 -2.34 -0.80
CA LEU A 373 -28.37 -1.33 -1.88
C LEU A 373 -28.44 -1.93 -3.29
N GLY A 374 -28.52 -3.24 -3.43
CA GLY A 374 -28.87 -3.89 -4.69
C GLY A 374 -28.02 -5.08 -5.09
N LYS A 375 -26.70 -5.06 -4.90
CA LYS A 375 -25.81 -6.16 -5.28
C LYS A 375 -24.97 -6.61 -4.10
N ALA A 376 -25.03 -7.91 -3.78
CA ALA A 376 -24.16 -8.50 -2.77
C ALA A 376 -22.69 -8.37 -3.20
N PRO A 377 -21.80 -7.87 -2.32
CA PRO A 377 -20.37 -7.83 -2.58
C PRO A 377 -19.76 -9.22 -2.56
N VAL A 378 -18.64 -9.39 -3.23
CA VAL A 378 -17.77 -10.55 -3.04
C VAL A 378 -16.85 -10.28 -1.86
N ILE A 379 -16.67 -11.29 -1.00
CA ILE A 379 -15.60 -11.28 0.02
C ILE A 379 -14.40 -11.94 -0.61
N LYS A 380 -13.30 -11.20 -0.77
CA LYS A 380 -12.06 -11.66 -1.41
C LYS A 380 -10.83 -11.00 -0.79
N GLY A 381 -9.64 -11.50 -1.10
CA GLY A 381 -8.37 -10.84 -0.76
C GLY A 381 -7.98 -9.78 -1.80
N PHE A 382 -7.11 -8.86 -1.38
CA PHE A 382 -6.56 -7.82 -2.24
C PHE A 382 -5.26 -8.30 -2.89
N GLU A 383 -5.01 -7.82 -4.11
CA GLU A 383 -3.84 -8.21 -4.89
C GLU A 383 -2.62 -7.29 -4.66
N ALA A 384 -2.84 -6.17 -3.99
CA ALA A 384 -1.82 -5.22 -3.58
C ALA A 384 -1.71 -5.15 -2.04
N VAL A 385 -0.94 -4.20 -1.52
CA VAL A 385 -0.89 -3.83 -0.11
C VAL A 385 -1.47 -2.44 0.05
N THR A 386 -1.99 -2.11 1.23
CA THR A 386 -2.60 -0.82 1.54
C THR A 386 -2.27 -0.38 2.96
N ASP A 387 -2.66 0.81 3.33
CA ASP A 387 -2.56 1.30 4.71
C ASP A 387 -3.31 0.41 5.73
N ALA A 388 -4.27 -0.41 5.30
CA ALA A 388 -4.98 -1.35 6.16
C ALA A 388 -4.04 -2.36 6.85
N ALA A 389 -2.97 -2.75 6.17
CA ALA A 389 -1.91 -3.61 6.69
C ALA A 389 -1.34 -3.09 8.02
N HIS A 390 -1.06 -1.79 8.10
CA HIS A 390 -0.41 -1.19 9.27
C HIS A 390 -1.33 -1.23 10.49
N TYR A 391 -2.62 -0.93 10.32
CA TYR A 391 -3.62 -1.05 11.39
C TYR A 391 -3.83 -2.51 11.79
N ALA A 392 -3.91 -3.43 10.83
CA ALA A 392 -4.02 -4.87 11.09
C ALA A 392 -2.81 -5.41 11.86
N GLY A 393 -1.59 -5.02 11.47
CA GLY A 393 -0.35 -5.35 12.16
C GLY A 393 -0.30 -4.85 13.62
N ALA A 394 -1.06 -3.80 13.95
CA ALA A 394 -1.25 -3.28 15.30
C ALA A 394 -2.43 -3.91 16.05
N GLY A 395 -3.08 -4.94 15.49
CA GLY A 395 -4.20 -5.66 16.11
C GLY A 395 -5.57 -5.01 15.95
N VAL A 396 -5.72 -4.07 15.01
CA VAL A 396 -7.01 -3.47 14.64
C VAL A 396 -7.69 -4.36 13.58
N ALA A 397 -8.95 -4.71 13.79
CA ALA A 397 -9.72 -5.47 12.79
C ALA A 397 -9.97 -4.58 11.56
N SER A 398 -9.14 -4.76 10.53
CA SER A 398 -9.10 -3.90 9.34
C SER A 398 -9.80 -4.54 8.16
N VAL A 399 -10.42 -3.71 7.33
CA VAL A 399 -11.07 -4.10 6.08
C VAL A 399 -10.91 -2.99 5.05
N ILE A 400 -10.73 -3.38 3.79
CA ILE A 400 -10.70 -2.44 2.66
C ILE A 400 -12.07 -2.45 2.00
N PHE A 401 -12.65 -1.27 1.77
CA PHE A 401 -13.93 -1.12 1.09
C PHE A 401 -14.10 0.29 0.51
N GLY A 402 -14.29 0.39 -0.80
CA GLY A 402 -14.50 1.67 -1.46
C GLY A 402 -15.16 1.57 -2.83
N PRO A 403 -15.18 2.69 -3.59
CA PRO A 403 -15.92 2.82 -4.83
C PRO A 403 -15.29 2.06 -5.99
N SER A 404 -16.00 2.03 -7.13
CA SER A 404 -15.56 1.51 -8.41
C SER A 404 -14.98 2.63 -9.28
N GLY A 405 -14.01 2.27 -10.08
CA GLY A 405 -13.42 3.11 -11.10
C GLY A 405 -12.35 2.35 -11.87
N ASP A 406 -11.56 3.06 -12.66
CA ASP A 406 -10.47 2.47 -13.43
C ASP A 406 -9.39 3.50 -13.73
N GLY A 407 -8.31 3.07 -14.39
CA GLY A 407 -7.18 3.93 -14.72
C GLY A 407 -6.18 4.13 -13.58
N PHE A 408 -6.18 3.24 -12.58
CA PHE A 408 -5.22 3.25 -11.47
C PHE A 408 -3.79 3.40 -11.98
N HIS A 409 -3.05 4.38 -11.46
CA HIS A 409 -1.67 4.70 -11.86
C HIS A 409 -1.47 4.94 -13.37
N GLY A 410 -2.57 4.85 -14.16
CA GLY A 410 -2.61 5.07 -15.60
C GLY A 410 -3.10 6.45 -16.01
N TYR A 411 -3.54 6.56 -17.27
CA TYR A 411 -4.13 7.77 -17.84
C TYR A 411 -5.65 7.72 -17.74
N ASP A 412 -6.29 8.90 -17.77
CA ASP A 412 -7.74 9.05 -17.71
C ASP A 412 -8.39 8.31 -16.53
N GLU A 413 -7.70 8.31 -15.38
CA GLU A 413 -8.21 7.77 -14.14
C GLU A 413 -9.57 8.39 -13.79
N TYR A 414 -10.53 7.56 -13.34
CA TYR A 414 -11.86 8.02 -12.96
C TYR A 414 -12.49 7.18 -11.86
N VAL A 415 -13.39 7.79 -11.10
CA VAL A 415 -14.34 7.10 -10.22
C VAL A 415 -15.76 7.15 -10.81
N GLU A 416 -16.51 6.06 -10.68
CA GLU A 416 -17.94 6.01 -11.04
C GLU A 416 -18.78 6.71 -9.97
N ILE A 417 -19.50 7.76 -10.33
CA ILE A 417 -20.27 8.58 -9.38
C ILE A 417 -21.32 7.75 -8.65
N ALA A 418 -22.03 6.87 -9.35
CA ALA A 418 -23.03 6.01 -8.73
C ALA A 418 -22.44 5.07 -7.68
N SER A 419 -21.26 4.49 -7.98
CA SER A 419 -20.55 3.63 -7.05
C SER A 419 -20.00 4.40 -5.84
N LEU A 420 -19.50 5.62 -6.04
CA LEU A 420 -19.06 6.50 -4.96
C LEU A 420 -20.21 6.82 -3.98
N GLN A 421 -21.40 7.15 -4.50
CA GLN A 421 -22.60 7.39 -3.68
C GLN A 421 -23.03 6.12 -2.94
N GLU A 422 -22.98 4.98 -3.59
CA GLU A 422 -23.32 3.68 -2.97
C GLU A 422 -22.30 3.28 -1.88
N ALA A 423 -21.01 3.47 -2.11
CA ALA A 423 -19.96 3.24 -1.12
C ALA A 423 -20.14 4.16 0.10
N THR A 424 -20.48 5.44 -0.13
CA THR A 424 -20.78 6.39 0.96
C THR A 424 -21.94 5.92 1.84
N LYS A 425 -23.03 5.45 1.24
CA LYS A 425 -24.18 4.89 2.00
C LYS A 425 -23.80 3.65 2.79
N THR A 426 -23.01 2.76 2.19
CA THR A 426 -22.55 1.53 2.84
C THR A 426 -21.68 1.84 4.04
N ILE A 427 -20.69 2.74 3.89
CA ILE A 427 -19.82 3.20 4.99
C ILE A 427 -20.64 3.86 6.09
N ALA A 428 -21.58 4.75 5.76
CA ALA A 428 -22.44 5.43 6.75
C ALA A 428 -23.26 4.44 7.59
N ALA A 429 -23.82 3.41 6.97
CA ALA A 429 -24.55 2.37 7.68
C ALA A 429 -23.63 1.48 8.53
N ALA A 430 -22.43 1.15 8.03
CA ALA A 430 -21.44 0.40 8.79
C ALA A 430 -20.95 1.15 10.04
N ILE A 431 -20.80 2.48 9.98
CA ILE A 431 -20.52 3.31 11.16
C ILE A 431 -21.62 3.14 12.23
N ILE A 432 -22.90 3.22 11.84
CA ILE A 432 -24.03 3.05 12.75
C ILE A 432 -24.04 1.64 13.36
N ASP A 433 -23.84 0.62 12.54
CA ASP A 433 -23.84 -0.77 13.00
C ASP A 433 -22.74 -1.03 14.02
N TRP A 434 -21.55 -0.54 13.78
CA TRP A 434 -20.38 -0.79 14.62
C TRP A 434 -20.32 0.14 15.84
N CYS A 435 -20.39 1.46 15.63
CA CYS A 435 -20.27 2.43 16.71
C CYS A 435 -21.53 2.48 17.59
N ASP A 436 -22.65 1.92 17.15
CA ASP A 436 -23.94 1.98 17.83
C ASP A 436 -24.50 3.42 17.95
N VAL A 437 -25.76 3.54 18.29
CA VAL A 437 -26.43 4.82 18.56
C VAL A 437 -26.84 4.90 20.03
N ARG A 438 -26.79 6.11 20.60
CA ARG A 438 -27.23 6.38 21.98
C ARG A 438 -28.73 6.47 22.11
#